data_649b19ca42e3bb1f77fd581634e72082
#
_entry.id   649b19ca42e3bb1f77fd581634e72082
#
_cell.length_a   1.000
_cell.length_b   1.000
_cell.length_c   1.000
_cell.angle_alpha   90.00
_cell.angle_beta   90.00
_cell.angle_gamma   90.00
#
_symmetry.space_group_name_H-M   'P 1'
#
loop_
_entity.id
_entity.type
_entity.pdbx_description
1 polymer ?
#
loop_
_entity_poly.entity_id
_entity_poly.type
_entity_poly.pdbx_seq_one_letter_code
_entity_poly.pdbx_strand_id
1 'polypeptide(L)'
;MALMDVIGSDLSVYLCPSCQSNDRERHLWLYMHASGIASQIAGARVLHVAPEVSLEPLIRDLGPAEYLCGDLVPTRPGHSKLDVENLERPDASLDLIVCNHVLEHVDDPSRALREFYRCLAPGGLLIAQTPYSPRLLHGFEVHGSVSATFARLFYGQEDHRRLFGADLFAMFTSAGFLGRPLDHETVLPGVEPRQFGCNGREPFFVFYKQDESA
;
A
#
# COMPACT_ATOMS: atom_id res chain seq x y z
N MET A 1 -15.81 13.66 7.66
CA MET A 1 -15.16 12.34 7.70
C MET A 1 -15.78 11.36 8.70
N ALA A 2 -16.25 11.79 9.88
CA ALA A 2 -16.88 10.88 10.86
C ALA A 2 -18.06 10.03 10.31
N LEU A 3 -18.82 10.55 9.34
CA LEU A 3 -19.93 9.83 8.72
C LEU A 3 -19.50 8.65 7.83
N MET A 4 -18.30 8.73 7.20
CA MET A 4 -17.81 7.73 6.27
C MET A 4 -16.91 6.68 6.95
N ASP A 5 -16.55 6.89 8.22
CA ASP A 5 -15.70 5.99 9.00
C ASP A 5 -14.46 5.48 8.22
N VAL A 6 -13.74 6.41 7.61
CA VAL A 6 -12.55 6.08 6.81
C VAL A 6 -11.43 5.57 7.72
N ILE A 7 -10.88 4.43 7.38
CA ILE A 7 -9.64 3.94 7.97
C ILE A 7 -8.47 4.57 7.21
N GLY A 8 -7.63 5.26 7.93
CA GLY A 8 -6.46 5.98 7.44
C GLY A 8 -5.57 6.37 8.61
N SER A 9 -4.75 7.41 8.48
CA SER A 9 -3.84 7.86 9.54
C SER A 9 -4.55 8.28 10.83
N ASP A 10 -3.95 7.96 11.96
CA ASP A 10 -4.32 8.51 13.26
C ASP A 10 -3.50 9.79 13.52
N LEU A 11 -4.14 10.96 13.38
CA LEU A 11 -3.49 12.24 13.52
C LEU A 11 -2.97 12.50 14.94
N SER A 12 -3.47 11.80 15.97
CA SER A 12 -3.02 11.95 17.35
C SER A 12 -1.63 11.36 17.61
N VAL A 13 -1.20 10.44 16.75
CA VAL A 13 0.11 9.76 16.79
C VAL A 13 0.85 9.86 15.46
N TYR A 14 0.45 10.79 14.59
CA TYR A 14 0.86 10.85 13.20
C TYR A 14 2.38 10.90 13.02
N LEU A 15 3.05 11.93 13.55
CA LEU A 15 4.50 12.09 13.37
C LEU A 15 5.28 11.69 14.62
N CYS A 16 6.32 10.88 14.43
CA CYS A 16 7.30 10.62 15.47
C CYS A 16 8.15 11.88 15.72
N PRO A 17 8.25 12.39 16.97
CA PRO A 17 9.05 13.58 17.25
C PRO A 17 10.56 13.37 17.03
N SER A 18 11.04 12.13 17.00
CA SER A 18 12.45 11.79 16.80
C SER A 18 12.82 11.64 15.33
N CYS A 19 12.14 10.73 14.61
CA CYS A 19 12.53 10.39 13.21
C CYS A 19 11.56 10.92 12.16
N GLN A 20 10.49 11.60 12.55
CA GLN A 20 9.44 12.16 11.66
C GLN A 20 8.68 11.11 10.84
N SER A 21 8.86 9.80 11.09
CA SER A 21 8.02 8.78 10.46
C SER A 21 6.55 8.98 10.86
N ASN A 22 5.64 8.72 9.95
CA ASN A 22 4.21 8.75 10.25
C ASN A 22 3.72 7.42 10.86
N ASP A 23 2.48 7.39 11.33
CA ASP A 23 1.87 6.22 11.98
C ASP A 23 1.81 5.00 11.06
N ARG A 24 1.53 5.21 9.76
CA ARG A 24 1.41 4.15 8.75
C ARG A 24 2.76 3.52 8.42
N GLU A 25 3.82 4.34 8.28
CA GLU A 25 5.19 3.85 8.04
C GLU A 25 5.67 2.96 9.17
N ARG A 26 5.45 3.37 10.43
CA ARG A 26 5.81 2.56 11.61
C ARG A 26 5.01 1.27 11.68
N HIS A 27 3.69 1.35 11.40
CA HIS A 27 2.81 0.20 11.41
C HIS A 27 3.20 -0.81 10.35
N LEU A 28 3.44 -0.36 9.12
CA LEU A 28 3.88 -1.22 8.03
C LEU A 28 5.22 -1.90 8.35
N TRP A 29 6.17 -1.17 8.91
CA TRP A 29 7.46 -1.75 9.32
C TRP A 29 7.29 -2.87 10.34
N LEU A 30 6.44 -2.67 11.35
CA LEU A 30 6.12 -3.72 12.32
C LEU A 30 5.43 -4.92 11.66
N TYR A 31 4.48 -4.68 10.77
CA TYR A 31 3.80 -5.72 10.02
C TYR A 31 4.77 -6.57 9.19
N MET A 32 5.66 -5.94 8.44
CA MET A 32 6.65 -6.63 7.61
C MET A 32 7.58 -7.52 8.45
N HIS A 33 7.97 -7.07 9.63
CA HIS A 33 8.80 -7.87 10.53
C HIS A 33 8.02 -9.02 11.16
N ALA A 34 6.85 -8.78 11.71
CA ALA A 34 6.04 -9.79 12.39
C ALA A 34 5.54 -10.89 11.43
N SER A 35 5.24 -10.52 10.17
CA SER A 35 4.84 -11.49 9.14
C SER A 35 6.01 -12.24 8.50
N GLY A 36 7.26 -11.90 8.81
CA GLY A 36 8.46 -12.49 8.21
C GLY A 36 8.79 -11.98 6.81
N ILE A 37 8.02 -11.00 6.27
CA ILE A 37 8.28 -10.44 4.92
C ILE A 37 9.62 -9.71 4.89
N ALA A 38 9.98 -8.99 5.97
CA ALA A 38 11.26 -8.29 6.05
C ALA A 38 12.45 -9.22 5.81
N SER A 39 12.40 -10.47 6.28
CA SER A 39 13.45 -11.46 6.07
C SER A 39 13.51 -12.02 4.65
N GLN A 40 12.44 -11.85 3.86
CA GLN A 40 12.37 -12.31 2.46
C GLN A 40 12.89 -11.26 1.48
N ILE A 41 13.19 -10.04 1.94
CA ILE A 41 13.69 -8.95 1.09
C ILE A 41 15.15 -9.15 0.68
N ALA A 42 15.95 -9.78 1.53
CA ALA A 42 17.34 -10.07 1.21
C ALA A 42 17.44 -10.93 -0.07
N GLY A 43 18.09 -10.38 -1.10
CA GLY A 43 18.22 -11.03 -2.40
C GLY A 43 16.99 -10.97 -3.31
N ALA A 44 15.89 -10.36 -2.88
CA ALA A 44 14.66 -10.20 -3.67
C ALA A 44 14.75 -9.04 -4.67
N ARG A 45 13.91 -9.10 -5.71
CA ARG A 45 13.66 -8.00 -6.66
C ARG A 45 12.45 -7.22 -6.18
N VAL A 46 12.70 -6.02 -5.68
CA VAL A 46 11.69 -5.19 -5.00
C VAL A 46 11.35 -3.97 -5.84
N LEU A 47 10.06 -3.73 -6.05
CA LEU A 47 9.51 -2.46 -6.54
C LEU A 47 8.84 -1.72 -5.39
N HIS A 48 9.27 -0.49 -5.10
CA HIS A 48 8.64 0.39 -4.12
C HIS A 48 8.07 1.62 -4.82
N VAL A 49 6.75 1.66 -4.94
CA VAL A 49 6.00 2.73 -5.60
C VAL A 49 5.79 3.87 -4.62
N ALA A 50 6.02 5.11 -5.06
CA ALA A 50 5.89 6.32 -4.24
C ALA A 50 6.50 6.18 -2.83
N PRO A 51 7.79 5.75 -2.74
CA PRO A 51 8.36 5.25 -1.49
C PRO A 51 8.36 6.30 -0.39
N GLU A 52 7.94 5.88 0.78
CA GLU A 52 7.93 6.70 1.98
C GLU A 52 9.35 7.01 2.44
N VAL A 53 9.54 8.24 2.91
CA VAL A 53 10.88 8.76 3.29
C VAL A 53 11.55 7.90 4.36
N SER A 54 10.78 7.42 5.34
CA SER A 54 11.32 6.64 6.45
C SER A 54 11.49 5.15 6.11
N LEU A 55 10.65 4.58 5.23
CA LEU A 55 10.72 3.16 4.89
C LEU A 55 11.74 2.84 3.81
N GLU A 56 11.95 3.74 2.85
CA GLU A 56 12.89 3.51 1.75
C GLU A 56 14.28 3.09 2.21
N PRO A 57 14.97 3.82 3.12
CA PRO A 57 16.28 3.41 3.60
C PRO A 57 16.24 2.08 4.36
N LEU A 58 15.21 1.85 5.16
CA LEU A 58 15.07 0.61 5.93
C LEU A 58 14.92 -0.62 5.03
N ILE A 59 14.12 -0.52 3.96
CA ILE A 59 13.95 -1.61 2.99
C ILE A 59 15.25 -1.84 2.19
N ARG A 60 15.96 -0.78 1.80
CA ARG A 60 17.28 -0.89 1.13
C ARG A 60 18.30 -1.60 2.00
N ASP A 61 18.32 -1.30 3.29
CA ASP A 61 19.27 -1.89 4.25
C ASP A 61 19.03 -3.40 4.48
N LEU A 62 17.83 -3.92 4.13
CA LEU A 62 17.57 -5.37 4.15
C LEU A 62 18.25 -6.14 2.99
N GLY A 63 18.92 -5.46 2.07
CA GLY A 63 19.77 -6.06 1.05
C GLY A 63 19.02 -6.75 -0.10
N PRO A 64 18.01 -6.12 -0.72
CA PRO A 64 17.41 -6.66 -1.95
C PRO A 64 18.46 -6.79 -3.06
N ALA A 65 18.31 -7.79 -3.93
CA ALA A 65 19.17 -7.94 -5.11
C ALA A 65 18.93 -6.83 -6.15
N GLU A 66 17.68 -6.40 -6.28
CA GLU A 66 17.27 -5.24 -7.07
C GLU A 66 16.27 -4.42 -6.24
N TYR A 67 16.51 -3.13 -6.12
CA TYR A 67 15.56 -2.20 -5.49
C TYR A 67 15.23 -1.08 -6.46
N LEU A 68 14.03 -1.16 -7.00
CA LEU A 68 13.47 -0.15 -7.88
C LEU A 68 12.52 0.73 -7.09
N CYS A 69 12.62 2.02 -7.27
CA CYS A 69 11.68 2.96 -6.67
C CYS A 69 11.33 4.08 -7.64
N GLY A 70 10.11 4.56 -7.56
CA GLY A 70 9.65 5.60 -8.45
C GLY A 70 8.27 6.12 -8.10
N ASP A 71 7.89 7.15 -8.82
CA ASP A 71 6.62 7.85 -8.69
C ASP A 71 6.17 8.32 -10.07
N LEU A 72 4.88 8.63 -10.24
CA LEU A 72 4.37 9.23 -11.47
C LEU A 72 5.09 10.55 -11.77
N VAL A 73 5.41 11.33 -10.73
CA VAL A 73 6.19 12.58 -10.79
C VAL A 73 7.34 12.52 -9.79
N PRO A 74 8.47 11.88 -10.14
CA PRO A 74 9.57 11.69 -9.21
C PRO A 74 10.20 13.04 -8.82
N THR A 75 10.32 13.28 -7.53
CA THR A 75 10.88 14.53 -6.97
C THR A 75 12.21 14.30 -6.24
N ARG A 76 12.61 13.04 -6.02
CA ARG A 76 13.83 12.68 -5.30
C ARG A 76 14.87 12.06 -6.24
N PRO A 77 16.18 12.36 -6.02
CA PRO A 77 17.26 11.71 -6.78
C PRO A 77 17.21 10.19 -6.67
N GLY A 78 17.44 9.49 -7.77
CA GLY A 78 17.41 8.03 -7.83
C GLY A 78 16.02 7.40 -7.98
N HIS A 79 14.96 8.20 -7.96
CA HIS A 79 13.62 7.74 -8.27
C HIS A 79 13.35 7.82 -9.77
N SER A 80 12.77 6.77 -10.32
CA SER A 80 12.35 6.68 -11.72
C SER A 80 10.92 7.22 -11.90
N LYS A 81 10.62 7.69 -13.10
CA LYS A 81 9.21 7.91 -13.47
C LYS A 81 8.55 6.55 -13.61
N LEU A 82 7.43 6.35 -12.92
CA LEU A 82 6.74 5.09 -12.82
C LEU A 82 5.23 5.32 -12.90
N ASP A 83 4.60 4.74 -13.92
CA ASP A 83 3.15 4.68 -14.03
C ASP A 83 2.71 3.25 -13.66
N VAL A 84 2.00 3.12 -12.55
CA VAL A 84 1.53 1.81 -12.06
C VAL A 84 0.46 1.19 -12.95
N GLU A 85 -0.21 1.99 -13.78
CA GLU A 85 -1.19 1.49 -14.76
C GLU A 85 -0.53 0.96 -16.05
N ASN A 86 0.78 1.17 -16.21
CA ASN A 86 1.56 0.72 -17.36
C ASN A 86 3.04 0.54 -16.97
N LEU A 87 3.32 -0.50 -16.19
CA LEU A 87 4.68 -0.79 -15.74
C LEU A 87 5.55 -1.26 -16.90
N GLU A 88 6.61 -0.52 -17.20
CA GLU A 88 7.62 -0.90 -18.20
C GLU A 88 8.57 -1.98 -17.65
N ARG A 89 7.98 -3.09 -17.19
CA ARG A 89 8.72 -4.22 -16.61
C ARG A 89 8.26 -5.53 -17.25
N PRO A 90 9.18 -6.50 -17.42
CA PRO A 90 8.82 -7.83 -17.89
C PRO A 90 7.86 -8.54 -16.93
N ASP A 91 7.12 -9.50 -17.46
CA ASP A 91 6.31 -10.43 -16.66
C ASP A 91 7.20 -11.20 -15.69
N ALA A 92 6.69 -11.50 -14.50
CA ALA A 92 7.36 -12.31 -13.48
C ALA A 92 8.79 -11.81 -13.11
N SER A 93 9.03 -10.50 -13.19
CA SER A 93 10.33 -9.88 -12.95
C SER A 93 10.53 -9.34 -11.54
N LEU A 94 9.52 -9.41 -10.67
CA LEU A 94 9.54 -8.87 -9.31
C LEU A 94 9.13 -9.94 -8.30
N ASP A 95 9.69 -9.89 -7.10
CA ASP A 95 9.36 -10.80 -6.00
C ASP A 95 8.49 -10.10 -4.94
N LEU A 96 8.65 -8.79 -4.79
CA LEU A 96 7.86 -7.96 -3.88
C LEU A 96 7.52 -6.61 -4.54
N ILE A 97 6.26 -6.21 -4.42
CA ILE A 97 5.81 -4.84 -4.72
C ILE A 97 5.28 -4.22 -3.43
N VAL A 98 5.76 -3.02 -3.10
CA VAL A 98 5.25 -2.16 -2.04
C VAL A 98 4.62 -0.93 -2.70
N CYS A 99 3.31 -0.75 -2.52
CA CYS A 99 2.53 0.30 -3.17
C CYS A 99 1.48 0.83 -2.19
N ASN A 100 1.87 1.75 -1.32
CA ASN A 100 1.01 2.24 -0.25
C ASN A 100 0.46 3.61 -0.61
N HIS A 101 -0.86 3.78 -0.39
CA HIS A 101 -1.55 5.06 -0.59
C HIS A 101 -1.33 5.64 -2.00
N VAL A 102 -1.51 4.79 -3.01
CA VAL A 102 -1.40 5.12 -4.43
C VAL A 102 -2.70 4.81 -5.19
N LEU A 103 -3.37 3.70 -4.86
CA LEU A 103 -4.54 3.24 -5.62
C LEU A 103 -5.71 4.23 -5.59
N GLU A 104 -5.82 5.05 -4.55
CA GLU A 104 -6.82 6.12 -4.45
C GLU A 104 -6.59 7.30 -5.40
N HIS A 105 -5.37 7.43 -5.96
CA HIS A 105 -4.97 8.53 -6.84
C HIS A 105 -4.99 8.17 -8.33
N VAL A 106 -4.88 6.88 -8.69
CA VAL A 106 -4.76 6.42 -10.08
C VAL A 106 -6.09 6.52 -10.85
N ASP A 107 -6.02 6.55 -12.18
CA ASP A 107 -7.22 6.58 -13.02
C ASP A 107 -7.97 5.24 -12.97
N ASP A 108 -7.27 4.13 -13.14
CA ASP A 108 -7.84 2.76 -13.11
C ASP A 108 -7.06 1.85 -12.12
N PRO A 109 -7.50 1.76 -10.84
CA PRO A 109 -6.85 0.88 -9.86
C PRO A 109 -6.91 -0.60 -10.24
N SER A 110 -7.91 -1.03 -11.00
CA SER A 110 -7.97 -2.41 -11.49
C SER A 110 -6.88 -2.68 -12.53
N ARG A 111 -6.54 -1.70 -13.35
CA ARG A 111 -5.43 -1.78 -14.30
C ARG A 111 -4.09 -1.84 -13.57
N ALA A 112 -3.89 -0.99 -12.57
CA ALA A 112 -2.69 -1.04 -11.73
C ALA A 112 -2.51 -2.40 -11.06
N LEU A 113 -3.57 -2.98 -10.49
CA LEU A 113 -3.53 -4.30 -9.87
C LEU A 113 -3.20 -5.42 -10.89
N ARG A 114 -3.72 -5.34 -12.13
CA ARG A 114 -3.34 -6.30 -13.19
C ARG A 114 -1.87 -6.17 -13.58
N GLU A 115 -1.32 -4.97 -13.66
CA GLU A 115 0.10 -4.74 -13.93
C GLU A 115 0.99 -5.27 -12.79
N PHE A 116 0.60 -5.05 -11.54
CA PHE A 116 1.31 -5.64 -10.40
C PHE A 116 1.28 -7.16 -10.47
N TYR A 117 0.12 -7.77 -10.74
CA TYR A 117 0.00 -9.22 -10.87
C TYR A 117 0.86 -9.77 -12.01
N ARG A 118 0.89 -9.11 -13.16
CA ARG A 118 1.72 -9.48 -14.32
C ARG A 118 3.21 -9.47 -13.97
N CYS A 119 3.67 -8.38 -13.34
CA CYS A 119 5.08 -8.18 -13.03
C CYS A 119 5.60 -9.06 -11.88
N LEU A 120 4.74 -9.49 -10.95
CA LEU A 120 5.14 -10.40 -9.88
C LEU A 120 5.43 -11.80 -10.41
N ALA A 121 6.50 -12.41 -9.90
CA ALA A 121 6.80 -13.82 -10.07
C ALA A 121 5.74 -14.68 -9.37
N PRO A 122 5.54 -15.96 -9.77
CA PRO A 122 4.77 -16.91 -8.97
C PRO A 122 5.27 -16.93 -7.51
N GLY A 123 4.37 -16.90 -6.54
CA GLY A 123 4.68 -16.75 -5.12
C GLY A 123 5.06 -15.34 -4.67
N GLY A 124 5.17 -14.38 -5.59
CA GLY A 124 5.51 -12.99 -5.28
C GLY A 124 4.43 -12.27 -4.48
N LEU A 125 4.83 -11.26 -3.72
CA LEU A 125 4.01 -10.55 -2.75
C LEU A 125 3.68 -9.12 -3.20
N LEU A 126 2.45 -8.69 -2.92
CA LEU A 126 2.00 -7.30 -3.02
C LEU A 126 1.60 -6.78 -1.64
N ILE A 127 2.23 -5.72 -1.19
CA ILE A 127 1.77 -4.88 -0.08
C ILE A 127 1.14 -3.63 -0.69
N ALA A 128 -0.14 -3.36 -0.41
CA ALA A 128 -0.85 -2.25 -1.02
C ALA A 128 -1.84 -1.61 -0.05
N GLN A 129 -1.31 -0.93 0.96
CA GLN A 129 -2.13 -0.18 1.92
C GLN A 129 -2.91 0.92 1.21
N THR A 130 -4.20 1.05 1.53
CA THR A 130 -5.07 2.05 0.92
C THR A 130 -6.18 2.45 1.89
N PRO A 131 -6.56 3.74 1.99
CA PRO A 131 -7.66 4.16 2.83
C PRO A 131 -8.99 3.66 2.26
N TYR A 132 -9.84 3.15 3.13
CA TYR A 132 -11.18 2.69 2.74
C TYR A 132 -12.19 2.91 3.87
N SER A 133 -13.47 2.83 3.54
CA SER A 133 -14.55 2.84 4.52
C SER A 133 -15.20 1.46 4.62
N PRO A 134 -15.10 0.77 5.77
CA PRO A 134 -15.78 -0.51 5.97
C PRO A 134 -17.31 -0.40 6.02
N ARG A 135 -17.84 0.82 6.14
CA ARG A 135 -19.30 1.09 6.11
C ARG A 135 -19.87 1.18 4.71
N LEU A 136 -19.04 1.44 3.71
CA LEU A 136 -19.44 1.44 2.31
C LEU A 136 -19.34 0.03 1.74
N LEU A 137 -20.45 -0.48 1.20
CA LEU A 137 -20.42 -1.75 0.46
C LEU A 137 -19.65 -1.60 -0.85
N HIS A 138 -19.80 -0.44 -1.49
CA HIS A 138 -19.13 -0.10 -2.74
C HIS A 138 -18.37 1.20 -2.58
N GLY A 139 -17.22 1.27 -3.28
CA GLY A 139 -16.45 2.49 -3.39
C GLY A 139 -17.27 3.64 -3.97
N PHE A 140 -16.89 4.85 -3.60
CA PHE A 140 -17.54 6.08 -4.04
C PHE A 140 -16.58 6.91 -4.88
N GLU A 141 -16.96 7.14 -6.13
CA GLU A 141 -16.24 7.97 -7.08
C GLU A 141 -17.24 8.78 -7.92
N VAL A 142 -16.97 10.06 -8.10
CA VAL A 142 -17.73 10.93 -8.99
C VAL A 142 -17.04 11.00 -10.33
N HIS A 143 -17.75 10.65 -11.40
CA HIS A 143 -17.21 10.80 -12.76
C HIS A 143 -16.92 12.25 -13.11
N GLY A 144 -15.73 12.50 -13.59
CA GLY A 144 -15.23 13.83 -13.95
C GLY A 144 -14.43 14.49 -12.82
N SER A 145 -14.05 15.75 -13.02
CA SER A 145 -13.26 16.49 -12.03
C SER A 145 -14.13 16.97 -10.87
N VAL A 146 -13.66 16.75 -9.66
CA VAL A 146 -14.25 17.29 -8.44
C VAL A 146 -13.35 18.41 -7.88
N SER A 147 -13.92 19.32 -7.06
CA SER A 147 -13.11 20.33 -6.39
C SER A 147 -12.26 19.70 -5.27
N ALA A 148 -11.12 20.32 -4.95
CA ALA A 148 -10.26 19.93 -3.83
C ALA A 148 -11.04 19.85 -2.50
N THR A 149 -11.97 20.80 -2.28
CA THR A 149 -12.85 20.80 -1.10
C THR A 149 -13.76 19.57 -1.07
N PHE A 150 -14.35 19.20 -2.21
CA PHE A 150 -15.17 17.99 -2.30
C PHE A 150 -14.33 16.75 -2.01
N ALA A 151 -13.18 16.59 -2.66
CA ALA A 151 -12.31 15.44 -2.47
C ALA A 151 -11.87 15.31 -0.99
N ARG A 152 -11.45 16.41 -0.37
CA ARG A 152 -11.11 16.42 1.07
C ARG A 152 -12.26 15.98 1.97
N LEU A 153 -13.49 16.41 1.68
CA LEU A 153 -14.66 16.10 2.52
C LEU A 153 -15.13 14.65 2.36
N PHE A 154 -15.10 14.13 1.12
CA PHE A 154 -15.71 12.84 0.78
C PHE A 154 -14.70 11.72 0.55
N TYR A 155 -13.50 12.03 0.08
CA TYR A 155 -12.45 11.03 -0.16
C TYR A 155 -11.34 11.06 0.89
N GLY A 156 -11.29 12.12 1.71
CA GLY A 156 -10.34 12.24 2.82
C GLY A 156 -9.14 13.15 2.53
N GLN A 157 -8.75 13.35 1.26
CA GLN A 157 -7.64 14.21 0.85
C GLN A 157 -7.95 14.90 -0.49
N GLU A 158 -7.29 16.03 -0.76
CA GLU A 158 -7.62 16.91 -1.89
C GLU A 158 -7.36 16.29 -3.26
N ASP A 159 -6.41 15.40 -3.35
CA ASP A 159 -5.93 14.73 -4.56
C ASP A 159 -6.41 13.27 -4.67
N HIS A 160 -7.20 12.79 -3.72
CA HIS A 160 -7.88 11.52 -3.86
C HIS A 160 -8.98 11.61 -4.92
N ARG A 161 -9.07 10.59 -5.76
CA ARG A 161 -10.07 10.49 -6.83
C ARG A 161 -11.30 9.71 -6.39
N ARG A 162 -11.16 8.91 -5.34
CA ARG A 162 -12.19 8.01 -4.81
C ARG A 162 -12.04 7.74 -3.32
N LEU A 163 -13.11 7.25 -2.73
CA LEU A 163 -13.08 6.56 -1.45
C LEU A 163 -13.46 5.10 -1.69
N PHE A 164 -12.57 4.19 -1.38
CA PHE A 164 -12.86 2.76 -1.49
C PHE A 164 -13.85 2.30 -0.42
N GLY A 165 -14.67 1.32 -0.79
CA GLY A 165 -15.56 0.57 0.10
C GLY A 165 -15.03 -0.85 0.36
N ALA A 166 -15.89 -1.69 0.93
CA ALA A 166 -15.57 -3.09 1.20
C ALA A 166 -15.31 -3.91 -0.09
N ASP A 167 -15.82 -3.46 -1.23
CA ASP A 167 -15.58 -4.04 -2.55
C ASP A 167 -14.15 -3.89 -3.06
N LEU A 168 -13.32 -3.05 -2.42
CA LEU A 168 -11.89 -2.95 -2.70
C LEU A 168 -11.22 -4.33 -2.72
N PHE A 169 -11.55 -5.20 -1.78
CA PHE A 169 -10.91 -6.52 -1.67
C PHE A 169 -11.26 -7.45 -2.83
N ALA A 170 -12.45 -7.30 -3.41
CA ALA A 170 -12.84 -8.01 -4.61
C ALA A 170 -12.02 -7.57 -5.84
N MET A 171 -11.50 -6.34 -5.87
CA MET A 171 -10.63 -5.88 -6.96
C MET A 171 -9.30 -6.63 -6.97
N PHE A 172 -8.69 -6.88 -5.81
CA PHE A 172 -7.48 -7.70 -5.71
C PHE A 172 -7.73 -9.13 -6.20
N THR A 173 -8.79 -9.76 -5.74
CA THR A 173 -9.17 -11.11 -6.17
C THR A 173 -9.44 -11.18 -7.67
N SER A 174 -10.13 -10.17 -8.23
CA SER A 174 -10.42 -10.09 -9.67
C SER A 174 -9.16 -9.90 -10.52
N ALA A 175 -8.10 -9.31 -9.97
CA ALA A 175 -6.80 -9.21 -10.62
C ALA A 175 -5.97 -10.52 -10.53
N GLY A 176 -6.45 -11.53 -9.78
CA GLY A 176 -5.81 -12.83 -9.60
C GLY A 176 -5.09 -13.03 -8.27
N PHE A 177 -5.03 -12.01 -7.42
CA PHE A 177 -4.36 -12.11 -6.14
C PHE A 177 -5.11 -13.00 -5.15
N LEU A 178 -4.35 -13.74 -4.36
CA LEU A 178 -4.81 -14.47 -3.19
C LEU A 178 -4.45 -13.71 -1.92
N GLY A 179 -5.19 -13.99 -0.84
CA GLY A 179 -4.98 -13.33 0.44
C GLY A 179 -6.16 -12.43 0.82
N ARG A 180 -6.00 -11.79 1.95
CA ARG A 180 -6.96 -10.82 2.50
C ARG A 180 -6.23 -9.88 3.45
N PRO A 181 -6.77 -8.70 3.74
CA PRO A 181 -6.24 -7.87 4.81
C PRO A 181 -6.26 -8.60 6.15
N LEU A 182 -5.21 -8.43 6.92
CA LEU A 182 -5.05 -9.03 8.24
C LEU A 182 -5.16 -7.94 9.30
N ASP A 183 -6.01 -8.16 10.29
CA ASP A 183 -6.17 -7.21 11.39
C ASP A 183 -4.88 -7.08 12.21
N HIS A 184 -4.71 -5.92 12.84
CA HIS A 184 -3.57 -5.62 13.71
C HIS A 184 -3.32 -6.75 14.71
N GLU A 185 -4.33 -7.16 15.46
CA GLU A 185 -4.20 -8.19 16.49
C GLU A 185 -3.82 -9.57 15.93
N THR A 186 -4.17 -9.84 14.68
CA THR A 186 -3.77 -11.08 13.99
C THR A 186 -2.27 -11.13 13.69
N VAL A 187 -1.68 -9.99 13.29
CA VAL A 187 -0.27 -9.91 12.87
C VAL A 187 0.65 -9.51 14.02
N LEU A 188 0.16 -8.67 14.92
CA LEU A 188 0.89 -8.06 16.03
C LEU A 188 0.18 -8.35 17.38
N PRO A 189 -0.03 -9.62 17.73
CA PRO A 189 -0.78 -9.96 18.94
C PRO A 189 -0.12 -9.40 20.19
N GLY A 190 -0.91 -8.68 21.00
CA GLY A 190 -0.44 -8.07 22.24
C GLY A 190 0.47 -6.84 22.05
N VAL A 191 0.64 -6.33 20.83
CA VAL A 191 1.32 -5.07 20.59
C VAL A 191 0.33 -3.92 20.72
N GLU A 192 0.47 -3.09 21.76
CA GLU A 192 -0.40 -1.92 21.96
C GLU A 192 -0.05 -0.83 20.91
N PRO A 193 -0.96 -0.53 19.96
CA PRO A 193 -0.65 0.36 18.83
C PRO A 193 -0.14 1.74 19.26
N ARG A 194 -0.71 2.32 20.31
CA ARG A 194 -0.34 3.65 20.81
C ARG A 194 1.07 3.73 21.35
N GLN A 195 1.61 2.64 21.90
CA GLN A 195 3.00 2.61 22.40
C GLN A 195 4.01 2.74 21.25
N PHE A 196 3.63 2.29 20.06
CA PHE A 196 4.44 2.37 18.84
C PHE A 196 4.01 3.51 17.91
N GLY A 197 3.00 4.29 18.32
CA GLY A 197 2.46 5.37 17.51
C GLY A 197 1.83 4.88 16.20
N CYS A 198 1.09 3.78 16.24
CA CYS A 198 0.41 3.16 15.09
C CYS A 198 -1.11 3.31 15.20
N ASN A 199 -1.79 3.19 14.06
CA ASN A 199 -3.25 3.10 14.01
C ASN A 199 -3.69 1.64 14.01
N GLY A 200 -4.08 1.09 15.15
CA GLY A 200 -4.52 -0.30 15.29
C GLY A 200 -5.78 -0.67 14.50
N ARG A 201 -6.48 0.31 13.89
CA ARG A 201 -7.61 0.07 12.99
C ARG A 201 -7.18 -0.25 11.56
N GLU A 202 -5.95 0.10 11.18
CA GLU A 202 -5.44 -0.14 9.83
C GLU A 202 -5.00 -1.60 9.70
N PRO A 203 -5.66 -2.42 8.84
CA PRO A 203 -5.24 -3.79 8.62
C PRO A 203 -4.01 -3.86 7.71
N PHE A 204 -3.31 -4.95 7.74
CA PHE A 204 -2.20 -5.23 6.83
C PHE A 204 -2.73 -5.76 5.50
N PHE A 205 -2.56 -4.98 4.43
CA PHE A 205 -2.95 -5.34 3.07
C PHE A 205 -1.82 -6.10 2.39
N VAL A 206 -1.80 -7.40 2.59
CA VAL A 206 -0.83 -8.29 1.97
C VAL A 206 -1.52 -9.33 1.12
N PHE A 207 -1.08 -9.42 -0.14
CA PHE A 207 -1.62 -10.33 -1.14
C PHE A 207 -0.47 -11.04 -1.84
N TYR A 208 -0.76 -12.18 -2.46
CA TYR A 208 0.27 -12.95 -3.16
C TYR A 208 -0.26 -13.50 -4.49
N LYS A 209 0.64 -13.62 -5.44
CA LYS A 209 0.40 -14.32 -6.69
C LYS A 209 0.54 -15.81 -6.45
N GLN A 210 -0.43 -16.60 -6.92
CA GLN A 210 -0.39 -18.05 -6.78
C GLN A 210 0.92 -18.61 -7.34
N ASP A 211 1.50 -19.58 -6.63
CA ASP A 211 2.60 -20.38 -7.17
C ASP A 211 2.04 -21.40 -8.15
N GLU A 212 2.49 -21.36 -9.41
CA GLU A 212 2.04 -22.28 -10.46
C GLU A 212 2.54 -23.71 -10.27
N SER A 213 3.40 -23.95 -9.27
CA SER A 213 3.99 -25.24 -8.96
C SER A 213 3.25 -26.03 -7.87
N ALA A 214 2.09 -25.55 -7.39
CA ALA A 214 1.31 -26.16 -6.32
C ALA A 214 0.08 -26.92 -6.86
#